data_4df4abbd196f08d537f4e896e23a37f4
#
_entry.id   4df4abbd196f08d537f4e896e23a37f4
#
_cell.length_a   1.000
_cell.length_b   1.000
_cell.length_c   1.000
_cell.angle_alpha   90.00
_cell.angle_beta   90.00
_cell.angle_gamma   90.00
#
_symmetry.space_group_name_H-M   'P 1'
#
loop_
_entity.id
_entity.type
_entity.pdbx_description
1 polymer ?
#
loop_
_entity_poly.entity_id
_entity_poly.type
_entity_poly.pdbx_seq_one_letter_code
_entity_poly.pdbx_strand_id
1 'polypeptide(L)'
;MDGMRNLAIMKSMSWSISWQFLQRVFFIVGLATMPVMTGKFIFPIAGNHIGLLFFTAGILIWGIEMYCTRKSLTAGEKRGFLFLGLMFLWALICTVAGVLFYPSFANMNLNQMVNFRNLYYNVIGIYPELTELDFVKGFLLYRGIRNAFASVLSTYFISLWIYHIYQKDWKMGFRDLQRALVGAGVFLITYSIIEVGFLSGNYTCKEILEIINGKVFDVAGSQGWWPPLFWDHLQVRSLFPEPSHLGIFLGMAIPAFFSIFFLSKDKTCFVYLLVYSCYVMMLFMSKARTGTVVFSIELFMFIVWLLFYRRFISGKRIISFLCITLGAFLISFTIMTNFHPIDNKVKDRNDVTSVSSYVQNNIASAVGNQRSNSTRKVNMLATLKVGLSHPLTGTGIYMANEYIEKQLPQEDKRGEIALWIDYMIKEGPIQSGFPDTNHFVTVLAEQGIIGEILFLTPLATVCILLYRQRYILKKMEVTALFVSFVGLTMALCANYDHIWLFVITGLLFSTLYPRRDRNDYNG
;
A
#
# COMPACT_ATOMS: atom_id res chain seq x y z
N MET A 1 -19.50 -42.64 -39.91
CA MET A 1 -18.16 -42.17 -39.52
C MET A 1 -18.08 -40.66 -39.26
N ASP A 2 -18.98 -39.85 -39.81
CA ASP A 2 -18.97 -38.38 -39.61
C ASP A 2 -19.41 -37.88 -38.24
N GLY A 3 -20.24 -38.65 -37.52
CA GLY A 3 -20.69 -38.27 -36.18
C GLY A 3 -19.58 -38.31 -35.10
N MET A 4 -18.60 -39.19 -35.25
CA MET A 4 -17.46 -39.27 -34.31
C MET A 4 -16.40 -38.20 -34.57
N ARG A 5 -16.26 -37.72 -35.82
CA ARG A 5 -15.39 -36.58 -36.15
C ARG A 5 -15.93 -35.26 -35.57
N ASN A 6 -17.24 -35.06 -35.61
CA ASN A 6 -17.87 -33.87 -35.05
C ASN A 6 -17.79 -33.84 -33.49
N LEU A 7 -17.87 -35.00 -32.85
CA LEU A 7 -17.66 -35.09 -31.39
C LEU A 7 -16.19 -34.84 -30.95
N ALA A 8 -15.23 -35.24 -31.81
CA ALA A 8 -13.81 -34.95 -31.56
C ALA A 8 -13.48 -33.45 -31.77
N ILE A 9 -14.12 -32.80 -32.76
CA ILE A 9 -13.98 -31.37 -33.01
C ILE A 9 -14.68 -30.56 -31.89
N MET A 10 -15.83 -30.97 -31.37
CA MET A 10 -16.46 -30.33 -30.21
C MET A 10 -15.66 -30.53 -28.92
N LYS A 11 -14.95 -31.64 -28.74
CA LYS A 11 -14.01 -31.85 -27.62
C LYS A 11 -12.74 -31.01 -27.73
N SER A 12 -12.31 -30.58 -28.90
CA SER A 12 -11.16 -29.69 -29.09
C SER A 12 -11.49 -28.21 -28.90
N MET A 13 -12.74 -27.82 -28.86
CA MET A 13 -13.21 -26.47 -28.47
C MET A 13 -13.55 -26.35 -26.98
N SER A 14 -13.07 -27.24 -26.11
CA SER A 14 -13.06 -26.97 -24.70
C SER A 14 -12.13 -25.77 -24.49
N TRP A 15 -12.69 -24.62 -24.16
CA TRP A 15 -11.98 -23.44 -23.69
C TRP A 15 -11.26 -23.81 -22.39
N SER A 16 -10.11 -24.47 -22.50
CA SER A 16 -9.24 -24.69 -21.35
C SER A 16 -8.59 -23.35 -21.00
N ILE A 17 -9.32 -22.56 -20.22
CA ILE A 17 -8.74 -21.34 -19.62
C ILE A 17 -7.47 -21.80 -18.91
N SER A 18 -6.31 -21.30 -19.36
CA SER A 18 -5.06 -21.67 -18.71
C SER A 18 -5.04 -21.09 -17.29
N TRP A 19 -4.55 -21.86 -16.32
CA TRP A 19 -4.39 -21.41 -14.94
C TRP A 19 -3.64 -20.08 -14.85
N GLN A 20 -2.60 -19.91 -15.66
CA GLN A 20 -1.84 -18.68 -15.74
C GLN A 20 -2.66 -17.50 -16.25
N PHE A 21 -3.52 -17.71 -17.26
CA PHE A 21 -4.42 -16.66 -17.75
C PHE A 21 -5.39 -16.21 -16.65
N LEU A 22 -5.99 -17.15 -15.93
CA LEU A 22 -6.92 -16.85 -14.85
C LEU A 22 -6.23 -16.06 -13.73
N GLN A 23 -5.07 -16.48 -13.27
CA GLN A 23 -4.30 -15.76 -12.25
C GLN A 23 -3.92 -14.33 -12.70
N ARG A 24 -3.58 -14.14 -14.00
CA ARG A 24 -3.33 -12.81 -14.56
C ARG A 24 -4.57 -11.93 -14.55
N VAL A 25 -5.74 -12.48 -14.85
CA VAL A 25 -7.01 -11.75 -14.75
C VAL A 25 -7.24 -11.28 -13.31
N PHE A 26 -7.04 -12.18 -12.33
CA PHE A 26 -7.15 -11.81 -10.91
C PHE A 26 -6.12 -10.75 -10.48
N PHE A 27 -4.91 -10.80 -11.02
CA PHE A 27 -3.91 -9.75 -10.79
C PHE A 27 -4.36 -8.40 -11.34
N ILE A 28 -4.81 -8.35 -12.61
CA ILE A 28 -5.24 -7.10 -13.26
C ILE A 28 -6.46 -6.52 -12.56
N VAL A 29 -7.50 -7.32 -12.32
CA VAL A 29 -8.73 -6.86 -11.66
C VAL A 29 -8.46 -6.47 -10.22
N GLY A 30 -7.68 -7.28 -9.50
CA GLY A 30 -7.30 -6.99 -8.12
C GLY A 30 -6.56 -5.67 -7.99
N LEU A 31 -5.56 -5.44 -8.83
CA LEU A 31 -4.79 -4.19 -8.78
C LEU A 31 -5.63 -2.99 -9.24
N ALA A 32 -6.51 -3.16 -10.24
CA ALA A 32 -7.41 -2.09 -10.71
C ALA A 32 -8.43 -1.68 -9.64
N THR A 33 -8.90 -2.61 -8.81
CA THR A 33 -9.89 -2.36 -7.76
C THR A 33 -9.28 -2.11 -6.38
N MET A 34 -7.95 -2.26 -6.24
CA MET A 34 -7.24 -2.05 -4.97
C MET A 34 -7.45 -0.66 -4.36
N PRO A 35 -7.51 0.45 -5.16
CA PRO A 35 -7.78 1.77 -4.62
C PRO A 35 -9.18 1.93 -4.01
N VAL A 36 -10.12 1.03 -4.30
CA VAL A 36 -11.47 1.08 -3.76
C VAL A 36 -11.46 0.48 -2.36
N MET A 37 -11.40 1.35 -1.36
CA MET A 37 -11.46 0.98 0.05
C MET A 37 -12.89 1.11 0.55
N THR A 38 -13.48 0.04 1.03
CA THR A 38 -14.84 0.04 1.59
C THR A 38 -14.82 -0.28 3.08
N GLY A 39 -15.39 0.62 3.89
CA GLY A 39 -15.59 0.35 5.32
C GLY A 39 -16.74 -0.62 5.62
N LYS A 40 -17.65 -0.83 4.64
CA LYS A 40 -18.85 -1.68 4.83
C LYS A 40 -18.58 -3.18 4.77
N PHE A 41 -17.52 -3.58 4.06
CA PHE A 41 -17.17 -4.98 3.90
C PHE A 41 -15.75 -5.19 4.42
N ILE A 42 -15.62 -5.49 5.70
CA ILE A 42 -14.35 -5.87 6.30
C ILE A 42 -14.21 -7.38 6.14
N PHE A 43 -13.39 -7.80 5.19
CA PHE A 43 -13.03 -9.21 5.10
C PHE A 43 -11.93 -9.53 6.13
N PRO A 44 -12.08 -10.59 6.93
CA PRO A 44 -11.14 -10.88 8.03
C PRO A 44 -9.67 -10.98 7.62
N ILE A 45 -9.40 -11.29 6.34
CA ILE A 45 -8.06 -11.49 5.77
C ILE A 45 -7.67 -10.36 4.83
N ALA A 46 -8.64 -9.77 4.11
CA ALA A 46 -8.39 -8.79 3.05
C ALA A 46 -8.52 -7.33 3.52
N GLY A 47 -8.84 -7.10 4.79
CA GLY A 47 -9.07 -5.73 5.29
C GLY A 47 -10.16 -5.00 4.49
N ASN A 48 -9.93 -3.73 4.23
CA ASN A 48 -10.91 -2.85 3.58
C ASN A 48 -10.70 -2.73 2.05
N HIS A 49 -9.66 -3.35 1.48
CA HIS A 49 -9.35 -3.26 0.05
C HIS A 49 -10.05 -4.35 -0.76
N ILE A 50 -10.93 -3.96 -1.66
CA ILE A 50 -11.61 -4.90 -2.58
C ILE A 50 -10.59 -5.70 -3.41
N GLY A 51 -9.53 -5.06 -3.86
CA GLY A 51 -8.48 -5.71 -4.66
C GLY A 51 -7.79 -6.88 -3.96
N LEU A 52 -7.67 -6.85 -2.62
CA LEU A 52 -7.10 -7.96 -1.86
C LEU A 52 -7.92 -9.25 -1.96
N LEU A 53 -9.24 -9.16 -2.16
CA LEU A 53 -10.06 -10.34 -2.41
C LEU A 53 -9.64 -11.05 -3.69
N PHE A 54 -9.44 -10.28 -4.76
CA PHE A 54 -8.99 -10.84 -6.03
C PHE A 54 -7.58 -11.42 -5.91
N PHE A 55 -6.67 -10.77 -5.19
CA PHE A 55 -5.34 -11.31 -4.95
C PHE A 55 -5.41 -12.61 -4.13
N THR A 56 -6.21 -12.64 -3.07
CA THR A 56 -6.44 -13.86 -2.28
C THR A 56 -7.03 -14.97 -3.13
N ALA A 57 -8.02 -14.67 -3.97
CA ALA A 57 -8.59 -15.64 -4.90
C ALA A 57 -7.54 -16.14 -5.92
N GLY A 58 -6.70 -15.25 -6.45
CA GLY A 58 -5.60 -15.62 -7.34
C GLY A 58 -4.57 -16.54 -6.68
N ILE A 59 -4.24 -16.27 -5.41
CA ILE A 59 -3.37 -17.14 -4.59
C ILE A 59 -4.01 -18.51 -4.36
N LEU A 60 -5.31 -18.57 -4.05
CA LEU A 60 -6.04 -19.83 -3.90
C LEU A 60 -6.05 -20.62 -5.21
N ILE A 61 -6.27 -19.97 -6.34
CA ILE A 61 -6.20 -20.59 -7.67
C ILE A 61 -4.81 -21.16 -7.94
N TRP A 62 -3.74 -20.47 -7.53
CA TRP A 62 -2.39 -21.01 -7.58
C TRP A 62 -2.26 -22.29 -6.76
N GLY A 63 -2.77 -22.31 -5.53
CA GLY A 63 -2.79 -23.52 -4.70
C GLY A 63 -3.53 -24.68 -5.39
N ILE A 64 -4.70 -24.41 -5.98
CA ILE A 64 -5.48 -25.40 -6.74
C ILE A 64 -4.69 -25.88 -7.98
N GLU A 65 -4.06 -24.98 -8.73
CA GLU A 65 -3.19 -25.37 -9.87
C GLU A 65 -2.11 -26.34 -9.43
N MET A 66 -1.40 -26.00 -8.35
CA MET A 66 -0.31 -26.86 -7.82
C MET A 66 -0.82 -28.24 -7.44
N TYR A 67 -1.97 -28.30 -6.78
CA TYR A 67 -2.60 -29.56 -6.38
C TYR A 67 -3.04 -30.40 -7.60
N CYS A 68 -3.78 -29.79 -8.54
CA CYS A 68 -4.34 -30.48 -9.70
C CYS A 68 -3.27 -30.90 -10.70
N THR A 69 -2.24 -30.07 -10.92
CA THR A 69 -1.21 -30.34 -11.94
C THR A 69 -0.03 -31.11 -11.41
N ARG A 70 0.04 -31.30 -10.09
CA ARG A 70 1.20 -31.92 -9.38
C ARG A 70 2.56 -31.35 -9.81
N LYS A 71 2.59 -30.11 -10.27
CA LYS A 71 3.82 -29.44 -10.65
C LYS A 71 4.69 -29.20 -9.42
N SER A 72 5.97 -29.51 -9.54
CA SER A 72 6.93 -29.16 -8.48
C SER A 72 7.20 -27.67 -8.47
N LEU A 73 7.31 -27.08 -7.29
CA LEU A 73 7.76 -25.71 -7.11
C LEU A 73 9.15 -25.51 -7.69
N THR A 74 9.38 -24.39 -8.35
CA THR A 74 10.71 -23.97 -8.79
C THR A 74 11.62 -23.71 -7.58
N ALA A 75 12.92 -23.67 -7.79
CA ALA A 75 13.87 -23.37 -6.72
C ALA A 75 13.62 -21.99 -6.09
N GLY A 76 13.20 -20.99 -6.89
CA GLY A 76 12.83 -19.67 -6.41
C GLY A 76 11.60 -19.70 -5.51
N GLU A 77 10.55 -20.39 -5.94
CA GLU A 77 9.32 -20.56 -5.15
C GLU A 77 9.57 -21.30 -3.83
N LYS A 78 10.37 -22.38 -3.84
CA LYS A 78 10.73 -23.11 -2.63
C LYS A 78 11.45 -22.22 -1.61
N ARG A 79 12.41 -21.41 -2.08
CA ARG A 79 13.09 -20.42 -1.23
C ARG A 79 12.13 -19.35 -0.69
N GLY A 80 11.22 -18.88 -1.55
CA GLY A 80 10.18 -17.93 -1.16
C GLY A 80 9.28 -18.50 -0.06
N PHE A 81 8.76 -19.72 -0.22
CA PHE A 81 7.93 -20.38 0.80
C PHE A 81 8.68 -20.63 2.11
N LEU A 82 9.96 -21.06 2.04
CA LEU A 82 10.78 -21.22 3.24
C LEU A 82 10.94 -19.89 3.97
N PHE A 83 11.22 -18.83 3.23
CA PHE A 83 11.36 -17.48 3.79
C PHE A 83 10.06 -16.98 4.45
N LEU A 84 8.92 -17.15 3.78
CA LEU A 84 7.61 -16.81 4.34
C LEU A 84 7.31 -17.62 5.61
N GLY A 85 7.65 -18.91 5.61
CA GLY A 85 7.53 -19.76 6.80
C GLY A 85 8.38 -19.27 7.98
N LEU A 86 9.61 -18.82 7.71
CA LEU A 86 10.48 -18.23 8.73
C LEU A 86 9.93 -16.90 9.27
N MET A 87 9.43 -16.02 8.40
CA MET A 87 8.78 -14.77 8.82
C MET A 87 7.56 -15.04 9.71
N PHE A 88 6.70 -15.96 9.28
CA PHE A 88 5.50 -16.29 10.06
C PHE A 88 5.86 -16.93 11.40
N LEU A 89 6.80 -17.88 11.41
CA LEU A 89 7.28 -18.50 12.64
C LEU A 89 7.86 -17.46 13.61
N TRP A 90 8.67 -16.52 13.08
CA TRP A 90 9.22 -15.45 13.91
C TRP A 90 8.13 -14.56 14.48
N ALA A 91 7.16 -14.17 13.66
CA ALA A 91 6.01 -13.37 14.10
C ALA A 91 5.18 -14.08 15.20
N LEU A 92 5.04 -15.41 15.12
CA LEU A 92 4.41 -16.21 16.18
C LEU A 92 5.23 -16.18 17.48
N ILE A 93 6.55 -16.36 17.39
CA ILE A 93 7.45 -16.30 18.56
C ILE A 93 7.32 -14.93 19.23
N CYS A 94 7.37 -13.84 18.45
CA CYS A 94 7.21 -12.48 18.97
C CYS A 94 5.84 -12.27 19.64
N THR A 95 4.77 -12.80 19.02
CA THR A 95 3.41 -12.71 19.57
C THR A 95 3.30 -13.44 20.90
N VAL A 96 3.81 -14.66 20.99
CA VAL A 96 3.79 -15.46 22.23
C VAL A 96 4.62 -14.76 23.33
N ALA A 97 5.83 -14.33 22.99
CA ALA A 97 6.68 -13.58 23.94
C ALA A 97 5.99 -12.28 24.40
N GLY A 98 5.38 -11.55 23.45
CA GLY A 98 4.64 -10.33 23.77
C GLY A 98 3.51 -10.57 24.75
N VAL A 99 2.69 -11.60 24.55
CA VAL A 99 1.59 -11.96 25.49
C VAL A 99 2.13 -12.40 26.85
N LEU A 100 3.21 -13.18 26.89
CA LEU A 100 3.78 -13.66 28.16
C LEU A 100 4.35 -12.52 29.04
N PHE A 101 4.93 -11.51 28.40
CA PHE A 101 5.60 -10.42 29.10
C PHE A 101 4.82 -9.09 29.07
N TYR A 102 3.54 -9.11 28.66
CA TYR A 102 2.74 -7.89 28.59
C TYR A 102 2.59 -7.20 29.95
N PRO A 103 2.96 -5.91 30.09
CA PRO A 103 3.12 -5.29 31.40
C PRO A 103 1.81 -4.81 32.03
N SER A 104 0.73 -4.76 31.28
CA SER A 104 -0.48 -4.01 31.65
C SER A 104 -1.74 -4.86 31.71
N PHE A 105 -1.63 -6.20 31.85
CA PHE A 105 -2.82 -7.06 32.00
C PHE A 105 -3.70 -6.66 33.17
N ALA A 106 -3.10 -6.22 34.28
CA ALA A 106 -3.85 -5.78 35.45
C ALA A 106 -4.70 -4.51 35.21
N ASN A 107 -4.32 -3.72 34.21
CA ASN A 107 -4.99 -2.47 33.85
C ASN A 107 -6.01 -2.66 32.71
N MET A 108 -6.10 -3.85 32.12
CA MET A 108 -7.07 -4.13 31.07
C MET A 108 -8.45 -4.36 31.68
N ASN A 109 -9.39 -3.52 31.28
CA ASN A 109 -10.78 -3.59 31.72
C ASN A 109 -11.68 -3.85 30.52
N LEU A 110 -12.37 -5.01 30.50
CA LEU A 110 -13.32 -5.35 29.44
C LEU A 110 -14.48 -4.35 29.32
N ASN A 111 -14.80 -3.61 30.40
CA ASN A 111 -15.84 -2.58 30.35
C ASN A 111 -15.51 -1.42 29.42
N GLN A 112 -14.22 -1.16 29.16
CA GLN A 112 -13.76 -0.17 28.18
C GLN A 112 -13.88 -0.68 26.73
N MET A 113 -14.18 -1.95 26.54
CA MET A 113 -14.19 -2.63 25.24
C MET A 113 -15.51 -3.34 25.01
N VAL A 114 -16.60 -2.61 24.73
CA VAL A 114 -17.98 -3.13 24.67
C VAL A 114 -18.13 -4.39 23.80
N ASN A 115 -17.51 -4.43 22.63
CA ASN A 115 -17.57 -5.59 21.73
C ASN A 115 -16.85 -6.82 22.33
N PHE A 116 -15.76 -6.62 23.06
CA PHE A 116 -15.01 -7.69 23.72
C PHE A 116 -15.72 -8.18 24.96
N ARG A 117 -16.38 -7.29 25.70
CA ARG A 117 -17.21 -7.66 26.83
C ARG A 117 -18.34 -8.60 26.41
N ASN A 118 -19.04 -8.26 25.32
CA ASN A 118 -20.09 -9.12 24.80
C ASN A 118 -19.55 -10.48 24.34
N LEU A 119 -18.39 -10.49 23.70
CA LEU A 119 -17.72 -11.73 23.30
C LEU A 119 -17.30 -12.56 24.53
N TYR A 120 -16.77 -11.93 25.57
CA TYR A 120 -16.41 -12.59 26.83
C TYR A 120 -17.61 -13.25 27.47
N TYR A 121 -18.75 -12.56 27.61
CA TYR A 121 -19.98 -13.13 28.17
C TYR A 121 -20.53 -14.30 27.36
N ASN A 122 -20.41 -14.25 26.05
CA ASN A 122 -20.77 -15.37 25.18
C ASN A 122 -19.85 -16.58 25.40
N VAL A 123 -18.56 -16.34 25.55
CA VAL A 123 -17.56 -17.41 25.76
C VAL A 123 -17.68 -18.02 27.17
N ILE A 124 -17.87 -17.21 28.21
CA ILE A 124 -18.03 -17.70 29.59
C ILE A 124 -19.28 -18.53 29.76
N GLY A 125 -20.32 -18.29 28.95
CA GLY A 125 -21.52 -19.15 28.92
C GLY A 125 -21.21 -20.57 28.46
N ILE A 126 -20.13 -20.78 27.71
CA ILE A 126 -19.64 -22.08 27.24
C ILE A 126 -18.55 -22.64 28.18
N TYR A 127 -17.69 -21.75 28.69
CA TYR A 127 -16.55 -22.08 29.55
C TYR A 127 -16.59 -21.26 30.85
N PRO A 128 -17.39 -21.67 31.85
CA PRO A 128 -17.61 -20.89 33.08
C PRO A 128 -16.37 -20.68 33.95
N GLU A 129 -15.34 -21.49 33.79
CA GLU A 129 -14.09 -21.43 34.56
C GLU A 129 -13.10 -20.38 33.98
N LEU A 130 -13.41 -19.79 32.81
CA LEU A 130 -12.52 -18.84 32.14
C LEU A 130 -12.51 -17.52 32.90
N THR A 131 -11.32 -17.10 33.34
CA THR A 131 -11.15 -15.78 33.95
C THR A 131 -11.07 -14.67 32.90
N GLU A 132 -11.44 -13.44 33.28
CA GLU A 132 -11.30 -12.27 32.41
C GLU A 132 -9.85 -12.10 31.88
N LEU A 133 -8.88 -12.34 32.75
CA LEU A 133 -7.45 -12.28 32.40
C LEU A 133 -7.06 -13.33 31.35
N ASP A 134 -7.52 -14.56 31.49
CA ASP A 134 -7.22 -15.63 30.54
C ASP A 134 -7.88 -15.38 29.20
N PHE A 135 -9.10 -14.84 29.21
CA PHE A 135 -9.79 -14.41 28.00
C PHE A 135 -8.99 -13.33 27.27
N VAL A 136 -8.51 -12.28 27.96
CA VAL A 136 -7.72 -11.20 27.35
C VAL A 136 -6.41 -11.74 26.78
N LYS A 137 -5.69 -12.60 27.52
CA LYS A 137 -4.47 -13.25 26.99
C LYS A 137 -4.74 -14.07 25.74
N GLY A 138 -5.77 -14.92 25.77
CA GLY A 138 -6.20 -15.72 24.62
C GLY A 138 -6.58 -14.86 23.42
N PHE A 139 -7.28 -13.76 23.67
CA PHE A 139 -7.67 -12.82 22.62
C PHE A 139 -6.48 -12.09 22.01
N LEU A 140 -5.52 -11.63 22.80
CA LEU A 140 -4.29 -10.99 22.29
C LEU A 140 -3.46 -11.97 21.45
N LEU A 141 -3.35 -13.22 21.91
CA LEU A 141 -2.69 -14.27 21.16
C LEU A 141 -3.38 -14.53 19.81
N TYR A 142 -4.70 -14.70 19.81
CA TYR A 142 -5.50 -14.86 18.59
C TYR A 142 -5.33 -13.68 17.65
N ARG A 143 -5.42 -12.43 18.16
CA ARG A 143 -5.25 -11.20 17.39
C ARG A 143 -3.86 -11.13 16.77
N GLY A 144 -2.82 -11.43 17.55
CA GLY A 144 -1.43 -11.42 17.07
C GLY A 144 -1.19 -12.45 15.96
N ILE A 145 -1.68 -13.69 16.13
CA ILE A 145 -1.60 -14.74 15.11
C ILE A 145 -2.32 -14.34 13.83
N ARG A 146 -3.57 -13.85 13.95
CA ARG A 146 -4.37 -13.39 12.81
C ARG A 146 -3.66 -12.26 12.06
N ASN A 147 -3.11 -11.29 12.79
CA ASN A 147 -2.44 -10.14 12.19
C ASN A 147 -1.07 -10.53 11.59
N ALA A 148 -0.34 -11.45 12.21
CA ALA A 148 0.86 -12.04 11.63
C ALA A 148 0.57 -12.72 10.29
N PHE A 149 -0.48 -13.53 10.24
CA PHE A 149 -0.92 -14.19 9.00
C PHE A 149 -1.35 -13.17 7.94
N ALA A 150 -2.19 -12.19 8.30
CA ALA A 150 -2.64 -11.15 7.40
C ALA A 150 -1.47 -10.30 6.86
N SER A 151 -0.50 -9.97 7.72
CA SER A 151 0.71 -9.24 7.32
C SER A 151 1.55 -10.03 6.30
N VAL A 152 1.84 -11.30 6.58
CA VAL A 152 2.61 -12.14 5.64
C VAL A 152 1.85 -12.32 4.32
N LEU A 153 0.52 -12.50 4.36
CA LEU A 153 -0.31 -12.67 3.17
C LEU A 153 -0.35 -11.39 2.32
N SER A 154 -0.51 -10.23 2.94
CA SER A 154 -0.62 -8.94 2.22
C SER A 154 0.72 -8.36 1.78
N THR A 155 1.84 -8.99 2.13
CA THR A 155 3.19 -8.53 1.83
C THR A 155 3.91 -9.48 0.86
N TYR A 156 4.89 -10.20 1.35
CA TYR A 156 5.77 -11.02 0.53
C TYR A 156 5.09 -12.23 -0.12
N PHE A 157 3.95 -12.69 0.41
CA PHE A 157 3.20 -13.76 -0.26
C PHE A 157 2.58 -13.26 -1.58
N ILE A 158 2.09 -12.01 -1.61
CA ILE A 158 1.68 -11.35 -2.87
C ILE A 158 2.86 -11.26 -3.82
N SER A 159 4.04 -10.84 -3.34
CA SER A 159 5.26 -10.80 -4.17
C SER A 159 5.62 -12.16 -4.75
N LEU A 160 5.52 -13.23 -3.95
CA LEU A 160 5.80 -14.60 -4.39
C LEU A 160 4.79 -15.10 -5.43
N TRP A 161 3.50 -14.79 -5.23
CA TRP A 161 2.46 -15.12 -6.21
C TRP A 161 2.66 -14.37 -7.54
N ILE A 162 2.98 -13.08 -7.50
CA ILE A 162 3.28 -12.28 -8.70
C ILE A 162 4.52 -12.82 -9.42
N TYR A 163 5.57 -13.17 -8.65
CA TYR A 163 6.73 -13.84 -9.19
C TYR A 163 6.35 -15.15 -9.90
N HIS A 164 5.50 -15.99 -9.30
CA HIS A 164 5.01 -17.23 -9.91
C HIS A 164 4.36 -16.98 -11.27
N ILE A 165 3.46 -15.99 -11.37
CA ILE A 165 2.74 -15.70 -12.61
C ILE A 165 3.69 -15.25 -13.72
N TYR A 166 4.68 -14.40 -13.41
CA TYR A 166 5.46 -13.67 -14.41
C TYR A 166 6.92 -14.10 -14.54
N GLN A 167 7.39 -15.13 -13.80
CA GLN A 167 8.77 -15.61 -13.88
C GLN A 167 9.22 -16.07 -15.28
N LYS A 168 8.27 -16.44 -16.16
CA LYS A 168 8.54 -16.80 -17.56
C LYS A 168 8.52 -15.60 -18.51
N ASP A 169 7.64 -14.65 -18.29
CA ASP A 169 7.49 -13.44 -19.11
C ASP A 169 7.23 -12.20 -18.24
N TRP A 170 8.30 -11.64 -17.70
CA TRP A 170 8.23 -10.43 -16.89
C TRP A 170 7.74 -9.20 -17.68
N LYS A 171 7.95 -9.17 -19.01
CA LYS A 171 7.44 -8.07 -19.86
C LYS A 171 5.92 -8.08 -19.92
N MET A 172 5.32 -9.28 -19.90
CA MET A 172 3.88 -9.43 -19.77
C MET A 172 3.41 -8.86 -18.42
N GLY A 173 4.15 -9.14 -17.33
CA GLY A 173 3.85 -8.60 -16.00
C GLY A 173 3.84 -7.08 -15.97
N PHE A 174 4.82 -6.44 -16.61
CA PHE A 174 4.85 -4.99 -16.72
C PHE A 174 3.67 -4.43 -17.54
N ARG A 175 3.30 -5.07 -18.64
CA ARG A 175 2.12 -4.68 -19.44
C ARG A 175 0.82 -4.86 -18.67
N ASP A 176 0.69 -5.93 -17.91
CA ASP A 176 -0.50 -6.18 -17.09
C ASP A 176 -0.59 -5.20 -15.91
N LEU A 177 0.55 -4.77 -15.33
CA LEU A 177 0.63 -3.64 -14.39
C LEU A 177 0.03 -2.37 -15.02
N GLN A 178 0.50 -1.99 -16.22
CA GLN A 178 0.00 -0.79 -16.90
C GLN A 178 -1.50 -0.88 -17.22
N ARG A 179 -2.00 -2.04 -17.66
CA ARG A 179 -3.43 -2.26 -17.90
C ARG A 179 -4.27 -2.12 -16.63
N ALA A 180 -3.79 -2.70 -15.54
CA ALA A 180 -4.44 -2.58 -14.24
C ALA A 180 -4.48 -1.13 -13.75
N LEU A 181 -3.38 -0.38 -13.94
CA LEU A 181 -3.31 1.04 -13.58
C LEU A 181 -4.24 1.90 -14.46
N VAL A 182 -4.42 1.57 -15.74
CA VAL A 182 -5.43 2.24 -16.56
C VAL A 182 -6.84 1.93 -16.03
N GLY A 183 -7.10 0.66 -15.67
CA GLY A 183 -8.36 0.27 -15.04
C GLY A 183 -8.63 1.02 -13.72
N ALA A 184 -7.64 1.10 -12.83
CA ALA A 184 -7.72 1.92 -11.61
C ALA A 184 -7.98 3.41 -11.94
N GLY A 185 -7.32 3.91 -13.00
CA GLY A 185 -7.49 5.28 -13.47
C GLY A 185 -8.93 5.63 -13.82
N VAL A 186 -9.67 4.71 -14.42
CA VAL A 186 -11.10 4.95 -14.75
C VAL A 186 -11.89 5.29 -13.48
N PHE A 187 -11.72 4.51 -12.40
CA PHE A 187 -12.43 4.75 -11.15
C PHE A 187 -11.94 6.03 -10.45
N LEU A 188 -10.62 6.17 -10.33
CA LEU A 188 -10.00 7.27 -9.59
C LEU A 188 -10.25 8.62 -10.28
N ILE A 189 -10.06 8.70 -11.59
CA ILE A 189 -10.24 9.93 -12.36
C ILE A 189 -11.70 10.35 -12.36
N THR A 190 -12.64 9.40 -12.58
CA THR A 190 -14.08 9.71 -12.56
C THR A 190 -14.51 10.28 -11.21
N TYR A 191 -14.09 9.67 -10.11
CA TYR A 191 -14.40 10.17 -8.78
C TYR A 191 -13.75 11.54 -8.54
N SER A 192 -12.46 11.70 -8.90
CA SER A 192 -11.74 12.96 -8.71
C SER A 192 -12.32 14.13 -9.52
N ILE A 193 -12.88 13.89 -10.71
CA ILE A 193 -13.57 14.93 -11.48
C ILE A 193 -14.78 15.47 -10.69
N ILE A 194 -15.56 14.56 -10.08
CA ILE A 194 -16.72 14.96 -9.27
C ILE A 194 -16.23 15.71 -8.00
N GLU A 195 -15.17 15.22 -7.37
CA GLU A 195 -14.57 15.83 -6.18
C GLU A 195 -14.02 17.24 -6.49
N VAL A 196 -13.32 17.43 -7.61
CA VAL A 196 -12.83 18.72 -8.09
C VAL A 196 -14.00 19.66 -8.37
N GLY A 197 -15.07 19.17 -9.02
CA GLY A 197 -16.30 19.96 -9.24
C GLY A 197 -16.90 20.47 -7.93
N PHE A 198 -16.95 19.61 -6.91
CA PHE A 198 -17.42 19.97 -5.58
C PHE A 198 -16.51 21.03 -4.91
N LEU A 199 -15.20 20.81 -4.89
CA LEU A 199 -14.23 21.76 -4.34
C LEU A 199 -14.23 23.11 -5.07
N SER A 200 -14.68 23.13 -6.33
CA SER A 200 -14.88 24.36 -7.13
C SER A 200 -16.27 25.02 -6.93
N GLY A 201 -17.03 24.56 -5.92
CA GLY A 201 -18.31 25.19 -5.55
C GLY A 201 -19.56 24.61 -6.24
N ASN A 202 -19.46 23.47 -6.95
CA ASN A 202 -20.63 22.84 -7.58
C ASN A 202 -21.38 21.92 -6.59
N TYR A 203 -22.57 22.37 -6.16
CA TYR A 203 -23.40 21.63 -5.20
C TYR A 203 -23.95 20.29 -5.73
N THR A 204 -24.23 20.18 -7.03
CA THR A 204 -24.67 18.91 -7.63
C THR A 204 -23.59 17.83 -7.49
N CYS A 205 -22.32 18.20 -7.62
CA CYS A 205 -21.21 17.29 -7.36
C CYS A 205 -21.16 16.83 -5.90
N LYS A 206 -21.52 17.70 -4.93
CA LYS A 206 -21.65 17.33 -3.52
C LYS A 206 -22.70 16.25 -3.32
N GLU A 207 -23.91 16.44 -3.87
CA GLU A 207 -25.01 15.48 -3.75
C GLU A 207 -24.62 14.11 -4.33
N ILE A 208 -23.95 14.09 -5.49
CA ILE A 208 -23.45 12.87 -6.11
C ILE A 208 -22.42 12.17 -5.19
N LEU A 209 -21.49 12.92 -4.60
CA LEU A 209 -20.51 12.37 -3.67
C LEU A 209 -21.17 11.80 -2.41
N GLU A 210 -22.17 12.46 -1.84
CA GLU A 210 -22.92 11.97 -0.67
C GLU A 210 -23.59 10.63 -0.97
N ILE A 211 -24.20 10.49 -2.15
CA ILE A 211 -24.80 9.22 -2.60
C ILE A 211 -23.75 8.12 -2.76
N ILE A 212 -22.65 8.41 -3.45
CA ILE A 212 -21.59 7.43 -3.68
C ILE A 212 -20.96 7.01 -2.35
N ASN A 213 -20.63 7.97 -1.52
CA ASN A 213 -19.93 7.73 -0.26
C ASN A 213 -20.79 6.97 0.74
N GLY A 214 -22.08 7.29 0.82
CA GLY A 214 -23.02 6.54 1.65
C GLY A 214 -23.16 5.06 1.26
N LYS A 215 -22.79 4.69 0.02
CA LYS A 215 -22.81 3.30 -0.47
C LYS A 215 -21.46 2.60 -0.39
N VAL A 216 -20.37 3.33 -0.61
CA VAL A 216 -19.02 2.77 -0.72
C VAL A 216 -18.27 2.80 0.60
N PHE A 217 -18.41 3.88 1.37
CA PHE A 217 -17.70 4.06 2.62
C PHE A 217 -18.63 3.86 3.83
N ASP A 218 -18.08 3.47 4.97
CA ASP A 218 -18.80 3.47 6.24
C ASP A 218 -18.82 4.88 6.81
N VAL A 219 -19.85 5.65 6.44
CA VAL A 219 -20.05 7.04 6.93
C VAL A 219 -20.52 7.10 8.38
N ALA A 220 -21.02 6.01 8.93
CA ALA A 220 -21.42 5.89 10.32
C ALA A 220 -20.29 5.39 11.23
N GLY A 221 -19.18 5.00 10.63
CA GLY A 221 -18.01 4.51 11.35
C GLY A 221 -17.42 5.55 12.28
N SER A 222 -16.99 5.10 13.40
CA SER A 222 -16.74 5.73 14.68
C SER A 222 -15.74 6.90 14.73
N GLN A 223 -15.19 7.39 13.65
CA GLN A 223 -14.09 8.36 13.75
C GLN A 223 -14.29 9.67 13.01
N GLY A 224 -15.50 10.00 12.57
CA GLY A 224 -15.75 11.31 11.93
C GLY A 224 -14.95 11.56 10.63
N TRP A 225 -14.50 10.50 9.97
CA TRP A 225 -13.74 10.58 8.72
C TRP A 225 -14.61 10.99 7.54
N TRP A 226 -15.93 11.05 7.75
CA TRP A 226 -16.86 11.41 6.72
C TRP A 226 -17.93 12.39 7.23
N PRO A 227 -18.18 13.56 6.62
CA PRO A 227 -17.48 14.15 5.48
C PRO A 227 -16.00 14.37 5.79
N PRO A 228 -15.10 14.16 4.82
CA PRO A 228 -13.69 14.17 5.11
C PRO A 228 -13.24 15.58 5.50
N LEU A 229 -12.55 15.65 6.64
CA LEU A 229 -11.80 16.84 7.09
C LEU A 229 -10.88 17.41 5.99
N PHE A 230 -10.46 16.57 5.04
CA PHE A 230 -9.58 16.93 3.94
C PHE A 230 -10.23 17.84 2.89
N TRP A 231 -11.55 17.86 2.81
CA TRP A 231 -12.25 18.82 1.97
C TRP A 231 -12.19 20.23 2.55
N ASP A 232 -12.14 20.36 3.87
CA ASP A 232 -11.89 21.63 4.54
C ASP A 232 -10.48 22.16 4.26
N HIS A 233 -9.53 21.24 3.95
CA HIS A 233 -8.17 21.58 3.52
C HIS A 233 -8.02 21.70 2.00
N LEU A 234 -9.12 21.65 1.25
CA LEU A 234 -9.14 21.76 -0.22
C LEU A 234 -8.19 20.75 -0.88
N GLN A 235 -8.24 19.48 -0.43
CA GLN A 235 -7.39 18.39 -0.89
C GLN A 235 -8.21 17.34 -1.64
N VAL A 236 -7.73 16.91 -2.80
CA VAL A 236 -8.27 15.78 -3.54
C VAL A 236 -7.72 14.49 -2.93
N ARG A 237 -8.59 13.54 -2.59
CA ARG A 237 -8.22 12.21 -2.06
C ARG A 237 -8.70 11.06 -2.95
N SER A 238 -9.59 11.33 -3.89
CA SER A 238 -10.24 10.32 -4.72
C SER A 238 -10.92 9.22 -3.86
N LEU A 239 -10.79 7.96 -4.23
CA LEU A 239 -11.37 6.81 -3.52
C LEU A 239 -10.55 6.35 -2.30
N PHE A 240 -9.49 7.05 -1.94
CA PHE A 240 -8.69 6.74 -0.77
C PHE A 240 -9.25 7.42 0.50
N PRO A 241 -9.01 6.86 1.69
CA PRO A 241 -9.44 7.48 2.94
C PRO A 241 -8.71 8.81 3.19
N GLU A 242 -7.45 8.90 2.76
CA GLU A 242 -6.58 10.07 2.93
C GLU A 242 -5.82 10.43 1.65
N PRO A 243 -5.49 11.73 1.44
CA PRO A 243 -4.63 12.16 0.35
C PRO A 243 -3.23 11.52 0.36
N SER A 244 -2.70 11.17 1.52
CA SER A 244 -1.42 10.50 1.68
C SER A 244 -1.40 9.11 1.03
N HIS A 245 -2.46 8.32 1.19
CA HIS A 245 -2.62 7.01 0.55
C HIS A 245 -2.72 7.13 -0.98
N LEU A 246 -3.47 8.13 -1.46
CA LEU A 246 -3.49 8.45 -2.90
C LEU A 246 -2.07 8.76 -3.40
N GLY A 247 -1.33 9.60 -2.66
CA GLY A 247 0.05 9.98 -3.02
C GLY A 247 1.00 8.77 -3.12
N ILE A 248 0.91 7.81 -2.19
CA ILE A 248 1.70 6.58 -2.21
C ILE A 248 1.32 5.68 -3.39
N PHE A 249 0.01 5.50 -3.65
CA PHE A 249 -0.44 4.78 -4.84
C PHE A 249 0.11 5.40 -6.12
N LEU A 250 0.09 6.74 -6.23
CA LEU A 250 0.60 7.46 -7.38
C LEU A 250 2.12 7.32 -7.53
N GLY A 251 2.86 7.15 -6.43
CA GLY A 251 4.28 6.77 -6.44
C GLY A 251 4.53 5.41 -7.11
N MET A 252 3.60 4.46 -7.05
CA MET A 252 3.68 3.24 -7.85
C MET A 252 3.26 3.49 -9.30
N ALA A 253 2.18 4.24 -9.49
CA ALA A 253 1.49 4.33 -10.77
C ALA A 253 2.23 5.22 -11.79
N ILE A 254 2.71 6.38 -11.37
CA ILE A 254 3.32 7.36 -12.28
C ILE A 254 4.57 6.81 -12.97
N PRO A 255 5.58 6.21 -12.26
CA PRO A 255 6.76 5.68 -12.91
C PRO A 255 6.47 4.55 -13.90
N ALA A 256 5.44 3.73 -13.66
CA ALA A 256 5.05 2.67 -14.59
C ALA A 256 4.71 3.19 -16.00
N PHE A 257 4.32 4.47 -16.11
CA PHE A 257 4.02 5.11 -17.38
C PHE A 257 5.21 5.83 -18.03
N PHE A 258 6.36 5.97 -17.35
CA PHE A 258 7.54 6.60 -17.95
C PHE A 258 7.99 5.91 -19.25
N SER A 259 7.85 4.59 -19.32
CA SER A 259 8.22 3.81 -20.50
C SER A 259 7.48 4.21 -21.77
N ILE A 260 6.29 4.78 -21.69
CA ILE A 260 5.42 5.14 -22.81
C ILE A 260 6.07 6.24 -23.67
N PHE A 261 6.70 7.19 -23.02
CA PHE A 261 7.38 8.28 -23.71
C PHE A 261 8.53 7.79 -24.60
N PHE A 262 9.07 6.60 -24.32
CA PHE A 262 10.31 6.13 -24.91
C PHE A 262 10.17 4.87 -25.77
N LEU A 263 9.17 4.02 -25.53
CA LEU A 263 9.02 2.72 -26.19
C LEU A 263 7.88 2.64 -27.20
N SER A 264 6.82 3.44 -27.04
CA SER A 264 5.58 3.22 -27.78
C SER A 264 5.54 3.99 -29.11
N LYS A 265 5.04 3.32 -30.16
CA LYS A 265 4.62 3.91 -31.43
C LYS A 265 3.12 3.72 -31.71
N ASP A 266 2.39 3.08 -30.81
CA ASP A 266 1.02 2.62 -31.00
C ASP A 266 -0.04 3.65 -30.58
N LYS A 267 -1.25 3.55 -31.15
CA LYS A 267 -2.39 4.41 -30.82
C LYS A 267 -2.82 4.31 -29.35
N THR A 268 -2.53 3.19 -28.68
CA THR A 268 -2.76 3.01 -27.23
C THR A 268 -1.93 3.95 -26.37
N CYS A 269 -0.87 4.54 -26.93
CA CYS A 269 -0.03 5.55 -26.26
C CYS A 269 -0.84 6.74 -25.74
N PHE A 270 -1.88 7.16 -26.46
CA PHE A 270 -2.70 8.32 -26.07
C PHE A 270 -3.46 8.06 -24.75
N VAL A 271 -4.07 6.89 -24.59
CA VAL A 271 -4.80 6.55 -23.34
C VAL A 271 -3.84 6.54 -22.16
N TYR A 272 -2.67 5.97 -22.32
CA TYR A 272 -1.66 5.93 -21.26
C TYR A 272 -1.13 7.33 -20.92
N LEU A 273 -0.92 8.20 -21.93
CA LEU A 273 -0.51 9.58 -21.69
C LEU A 273 -1.58 10.38 -20.96
N LEU A 274 -2.86 10.17 -21.32
CA LEU A 274 -3.99 10.79 -20.63
C LEU A 274 -4.05 10.37 -19.16
N VAL A 275 -3.98 9.06 -18.89
CA VAL A 275 -3.99 8.53 -17.52
C VAL A 275 -2.78 9.03 -16.72
N TYR A 276 -1.59 9.04 -17.33
CA TYR A 276 -0.39 9.63 -16.73
C TYR A 276 -0.61 11.09 -16.33
N SER A 277 -1.11 11.91 -17.26
CA SER A 277 -1.35 13.33 -16.99
C SER A 277 -2.37 13.53 -15.86
N CYS A 278 -3.46 12.78 -15.86
CA CYS A 278 -4.45 12.80 -14.78
C CYS A 278 -3.85 12.38 -13.43
N TYR A 279 -3.00 11.34 -13.41
CA TYR A 279 -2.33 10.92 -12.17
C TYR A 279 -1.38 11.98 -11.62
N VAL A 280 -0.61 12.63 -12.50
CA VAL A 280 0.24 13.77 -12.10
C VAL A 280 -0.62 14.92 -11.56
N MET A 281 -1.74 15.24 -12.23
CA MET A 281 -2.67 16.26 -11.74
C MET A 281 -3.24 15.90 -10.36
N MET A 282 -3.70 14.67 -10.18
CA MET A 282 -4.23 14.19 -8.89
C MET A 282 -3.18 14.26 -7.78
N LEU A 283 -1.92 13.93 -8.08
CA LEU A 283 -0.82 14.03 -7.12
C LEU A 283 -0.69 15.47 -6.58
N PHE A 284 -0.66 16.45 -7.45
CA PHE A 284 -0.52 17.84 -7.04
C PHE A 284 -1.79 18.38 -6.36
N MET A 285 -2.98 18.04 -6.85
CA MET A 285 -4.25 18.44 -6.23
C MET A 285 -4.50 17.76 -4.88
N SER A 286 -3.87 16.62 -4.62
CA SER A 286 -3.95 15.97 -3.31
C SER A 286 -3.24 16.75 -2.20
N LYS A 287 -2.31 17.63 -2.55
CA LYS A 287 -1.43 18.35 -1.60
C LYS A 287 -0.77 17.41 -0.58
N ALA A 288 -0.63 16.11 -0.92
CA ALA A 288 -0.05 15.09 -0.05
C ALA A 288 1.48 15.25 -0.01
N ARG A 289 2.01 15.69 1.13
CA ARG A 289 3.46 15.89 1.31
C ARG A 289 4.26 14.62 1.03
N THR A 290 3.83 13.49 1.57
CA THR A 290 4.49 12.20 1.34
C THR A 290 4.52 11.85 -0.15
N GLY A 291 3.38 11.95 -0.86
CA GLY A 291 3.31 11.67 -2.29
C GLY A 291 4.20 12.61 -3.12
N THR A 292 4.24 13.90 -2.77
CA THR A 292 5.08 14.88 -3.46
C THR A 292 6.57 14.60 -3.26
N VAL A 293 6.99 14.20 -2.05
CA VAL A 293 8.39 13.82 -1.78
C VAL A 293 8.77 12.54 -2.53
N VAL A 294 7.92 11.51 -2.49
CA VAL A 294 8.11 10.26 -3.24
C VAL A 294 8.29 10.56 -4.72
N PHE A 295 7.37 11.29 -5.33
CA PHE A 295 7.43 11.67 -6.74
C PHE A 295 8.68 12.50 -7.08
N SER A 296 9.10 13.40 -6.19
CA SER A 296 10.32 14.19 -6.41
C SER A 296 11.58 13.33 -6.45
N ILE A 297 11.67 12.33 -5.56
CA ILE A 297 12.77 11.35 -5.55
C ILE A 297 12.73 10.49 -6.83
N GLU A 298 11.56 10.03 -7.21
CA GLU A 298 11.34 9.22 -8.42
C GLU A 298 11.71 9.99 -9.69
N LEU A 299 11.27 11.22 -9.79
CA LEU A 299 11.59 12.10 -10.92
C LEU A 299 13.10 12.40 -10.98
N PHE A 300 13.71 12.68 -9.83
CA PHE A 300 15.17 12.89 -9.74
C PHE A 300 15.94 11.64 -10.20
N MET A 301 15.61 10.48 -9.68
CA MET A 301 16.25 9.21 -10.09
C MET A 301 16.07 8.95 -11.58
N PHE A 302 14.89 9.24 -12.11
CA PHE A 302 14.61 9.08 -13.52
C PHE A 302 15.38 10.04 -14.39
N ILE A 303 15.51 11.31 -13.99
CA ILE A 303 16.34 12.31 -14.67
C ILE A 303 17.83 11.88 -14.66
N VAL A 304 18.32 11.41 -13.50
CA VAL A 304 19.69 10.88 -13.40
C VAL A 304 19.87 9.71 -14.37
N TRP A 305 18.93 8.78 -14.42
CA TRP A 305 18.97 7.69 -15.38
C TRP A 305 18.97 8.18 -16.84
N LEU A 306 18.14 9.17 -17.18
CA LEU A 306 18.13 9.79 -18.51
C LEU A 306 19.49 10.39 -18.89
N LEU A 307 20.19 11.02 -17.96
CA LEU A 307 21.52 11.59 -18.20
C LEU A 307 22.56 10.51 -18.55
N PHE A 308 22.51 9.35 -17.89
CA PHE A 308 23.41 8.23 -18.17
C PHE A 308 23.08 7.53 -19.50
N TYR A 309 21.79 7.41 -19.84
CA TYR A 309 21.33 6.65 -21.01
C TYR A 309 20.81 7.53 -22.17
N ARG A 310 20.99 8.86 -22.10
CA ARG A 310 20.51 9.83 -23.11
C ARG A 310 20.97 9.53 -24.54
N ARG A 311 22.12 8.86 -24.71
CA ARG A 311 22.65 8.51 -26.04
C ARG A 311 21.71 7.59 -26.84
N PHE A 312 20.83 6.90 -26.15
CA PHE A 312 19.86 5.94 -26.73
C PHE A 312 18.45 6.53 -26.87
N ILE A 313 18.26 7.79 -26.47
CA ILE A 313 16.93 8.40 -26.35
C ILE A 313 16.91 9.71 -27.13
N SER A 314 15.88 9.88 -27.97
CA SER A 314 15.67 11.14 -28.71
C SER A 314 15.38 12.31 -27.76
N GLY A 315 16.07 13.43 -27.95
CA GLY A 315 15.83 14.65 -27.17
C GLY A 315 14.38 15.14 -27.24
N LYS A 316 13.69 14.95 -28.39
CA LYS A 316 12.26 15.29 -28.54
C LYS A 316 11.38 14.56 -27.53
N ARG A 317 11.67 13.28 -27.23
CA ARG A 317 10.91 12.48 -26.26
C ARG A 317 11.12 12.95 -24.84
N ILE A 318 12.35 13.35 -24.49
CA ILE A 318 12.67 13.93 -23.17
C ILE A 318 11.91 15.25 -22.99
N ILE A 319 11.96 16.12 -23.98
CA ILE A 319 11.23 17.40 -23.97
C ILE A 319 9.73 17.14 -23.85
N SER A 320 9.17 16.21 -24.62
CA SER A 320 7.74 15.85 -24.54
C SER A 320 7.35 15.37 -23.13
N PHE A 321 8.16 14.52 -22.51
CA PHE A 321 7.95 14.07 -21.12
C PHE A 321 7.91 15.24 -20.15
N LEU A 322 8.93 16.12 -20.21
CA LEU A 322 9.00 17.28 -19.32
C LEU A 322 7.86 18.27 -19.56
N CYS A 323 7.50 18.55 -20.82
CA CYS A 323 6.40 19.44 -21.16
C CYS A 323 5.04 18.92 -20.67
N ILE A 324 4.78 17.61 -20.80
CA ILE A 324 3.51 17.02 -20.34
C ILE A 324 3.45 17.02 -18.82
N THR A 325 4.56 16.67 -18.14
CA THR A 325 4.61 16.70 -16.67
C THR A 325 4.42 18.10 -16.12
N LEU A 326 5.13 19.08 -16.69
CA LEU A 326 5.00 20.48 -16.30
C LEU A 326 3.61 21.04 -16.65
N GLY A 327 3.05 20.68 -17.82
CA GLY A 327 1.72 21.07 -18.23
C GLY A 327 0.66 20.54 -17.26
N ALA A 328 0.75 19.28 -16.85
CA ALA A 328 -0.15 18.70 -15.85
C ALA A 328 -0.03 19.40 -14.50
N PHE A 329 1.18 19.77 -14.06
CA PHE A 329 1.39 20.58 -12.86
C PHE A 329 0.71 21.96 -12.96
N LEU A 330 0.93 22.68 -14.05
CA LEU A 330 0.37 24.01 -14.25
C LEU A 330 -1.16 24.00 -14.33
N ILE A 331 -1.73 23.01 -15.01
CA ILE A 331 -3.19 22.81 -15.06
C ILE A 331 -3.73 22.51 -13.66
N SER A 332 -3.09 21.64 -12.88
CA SER A 332 -3.48 21.34 -11.50
C SER A 332 -3.49 22.61 -10.65
N PHE A 333 -2.45 23.41 -10.78
CA PHE A 333 -2.34 24.67 -10.06
C PHE A 333 -3.48 25.64 -10.42
N THR A 334 -3.77 25.80 -11.72
CA THR A 334 -4.89 26.64 -12.18
C THR A 334 -6.23 26.14 -11.65
N ILE A 335 -6.44 24.82 -11.59
CA ILE A 335 -7.67 24.25 -11.02
C ILE A 335 -7.74 24.55 -9.51
N MET A 336 -6.66 24.36 -8.77
CA MET A 336 -6.63 24.59 -7.31
C MET A 336 -6.88 26.05 -6.92
N THR A 337 -6.54 27.04 -7.75
CA THR A 337 -6.86 28.44 -7.49
C THR A 337 -8.36 28.75 -7.52
N ASN A 338 -9.16 27.83 -8.08
CA ASN A 338 -10.62 27.93 -8.09
C ASN A 338 -11.32 27.11 -7.00
N PHE A 339 -10.55 26.50 -6.09
CA PHE A 339 -11.14 25.80 -4.94
C PHE A 339 -11.63 26.80 -3.90
N HIS A 340 -12.83 26.57 -3.40
CA HIS A 340 -13.47 27.42 -2.40
C HIS A 340 -13.74 26.64 -1.12
N PRO A 341 -13.50 27.23 0.07
CA PRO A 341 -13.86 26.59 1.34
C PRO A 341 -15.39 26.39 1.40
N ILE A 342 -15.78 25.20 1.84
CA ILE A 342 -17.18 24.77 1.91
C ILE A 342 -17.90 25.47 3.07
N ASP A 343 -17.16 25.80 4.11
CA ASP A 343 -17.66 26.49 5.29
C ASP A 343 -16.78 27.72 5.57
N ASN A 344 -17.40 28.91 5.58
CA ASN A 344 -16.69 30.18 5.86
C ASN A 344 -16.05 30.26 7.26
N LYS A 345 -16.25 29.23 8.10
CA LYS A 345 -15.67 29.16 9.44
C LYS A 345 -14.25 28.58 9.46
N VAL A 346 -13.85 27.83 8.43
CA VAL A 346 -12.50 27.28 8.34
C VAL A 346 -11.63 28.26 7.58
N LYS A 347 -10.84 29.07 8.29
CA LYS A 347 -9.73 29.81 7.68
C LYS A 347 -8.72 28.77 7.20
N ASP A 348 -8.74 28.50 5.90
CA ASP A 348 -7.84 27.55 5.28
C ASP A 348 -6.40 28.03 5.46
N ARG A 349 -5.63 27.26 6.24
CA ARG A 349 -4.19 27.49 6.43
C ARG A 349 -3.36 27.14 5.20
N ASN A 350 -3.99 26.56 4.18
CA ASN A 350 -3.33 26.01 2.99
C ASN A 350 -3.82 26.67 1.69
N ASP A 351 -4.22 27.92 1.73
CA ASP A 351 -4.56 28.67 0.52
C ASP A 351 -3.36 28.69 -0.45
N VAL A 352 -3.52 27.98 -1.56
CA VAL A 352 -2.52 27.95 -2.63
C VAL A 352 -2.73 29.19 -3.51
N THR A 353 -2.21 30.31 -3.05
CA THR A 353 -2.31 31.60 -3.78
C THR A 353 -1.18 31.78 -4.80
N SER A 354 -0.10 31.02 -4.66
CA SER A 354 1.07 31.09 -5.56
C SER A 354 1.82 29.76 -5.63
N VAL A 355 2.58 29.53 -6.69
CA VAL A 355 3.49 28.36 -6.82
C VAL A 355 4.48 28.33 -5.67
N SER A 356 4.97 29.49 -5.22
CA SER A 356 5.88 29.60 -4.08
C SER A 356 5.22 29.11 -2.80
N SER A 357 3.96 29.50 -2.51
CA SER A 357 3.23 29.02 -1.33
C SER A 357 2.97 27.52 -1.40
N TYR A 358 2.66 26.98 -2.58
CA TYR A 358 2.54 25.52 -2.77
C TYR A 358 3.83 24.77 -2.44
N VAL A 359 4.97 25.22 -3.00
CA VAL A 359 6.30 24.61 -2.75
C VAL A 359 6.65 24.69 -1.27
N GLN A 360 6.44 25.85 -0.64
CA GLN A 360 6.72 26.04 0.78
C GLN A 360 5.84 25.14 1.66
N ASN A 361 4.54 25.05 1.38
CA ASN A 361 3.59 24.32 2.20
C ASN A 361 3.63 22.80 2.00
N ASN A 362 4.03 22.31 0.82
CA ASN A 362 3.97 20.88 0.51
C ASN A 362 5.34 20.21 0.32
N ILE A 363 6.38 20.96 -0.06
CA ILE A 363 7.72 20.40 -0.24
C ILE A 363 8.64 20.81 0.92
N ALA A 364 8.84 22.12 1.14
CA ALA A 364 9.73 22.60 2.19
C ALA A 364 9.21 22.22 3.59
N SER A 365 7.89 22.26 3.79
CA SER A 365 7.27 21.87 5.05
C SER A 365 7.35 20.36 5.36
N ALA A 366 7.61 19.51 4.36
CA ALA A 366 7.81 18.09 4.59
C ALA A 366 9.08 17.81 5.42
N VAL A 367 10.07 18.70 5.33
CA VAL A 367 11.34 18.63 6.08
C VAL A 367 11.34 19.55 7.31
N GLY A 368 10.35 20.45 7.44
CA GLY A 368 10.29 21.48 8.48
C GLY A 368 9.64 21.01 9.80
N ASN A 369 9.78 21.84 10.85
CA ASN A 369 9.22 21.62 12.19
C ASN A 369 7.72 21.98 12.29
N GLN A 370 6.89 21.62 11.32
CA GLN A 370 5.44 21.80 11.46
C GLN A 370 4.86 20.87 12.53
N ARG A 371 3.74 21.28 13.15
CA ARG A 371 3.10 20.58 14.27
C ARG A 371 2.92 19.08 14.04
N SER A 372 2.40 18.67 12.88
CA SER A 372 2.19 17.26 12.58
C SER A 372 3.51 16.47 12.36
N ASN A 373 4.56 17.12 11.86
CA ASN A 373 5.88 16.48 11.72
C ASN A 373 6.54 16.30 13.08
N SER A 374 6.39 17.29 13.98
CA SER A 374 6.89 17.20 15.36
C SER A 374 6.23 16.03 16.10
N THR A 375 4.90 15.92 16.02
CA THR A 375 4.13 14.83 16.64
C THR A 375 4.59 13.45 16.11
N ARG A 376 4.73 13.31 14.80
CA ARG A 376 5.22 12.06 14.18
C ARG A 376 6.65 11.74 14.59
N LYS A 377 7.53 12.74 14.65
CA LYS A 377 8.92 12.56 15.10
C LYS A 377 8.99 12.08 16.54
N VAL A 378 8.22 12.68 17.44
CA VAL A 378 8.16 12.29 18.86
C VAL A 378 7.66 10.85 18.98
N ASN A 379 6.56 10.49 18.30
CA ASN A 379 6.04 9.13 18.28
C ASN A 379 7.07 8.13 17.71
N MET A 380 7.70 8.45 16.59
CA MET A 380 8.74 7.61 15.99
C MET A 380 9.92 7.39 16.94
N LEU A 381 10.39 8.44 17.64
CA LEU A 381 11.50 8.32 18.59
C LEU A 381 11.10 7.50 19.83
N ALA A 382 9.88 7.63 20.33
CA ALA A 382 9.37 6.81 21.42
C ALA A 382 9.28 5.33 20.97
N THR A 383 8.73 5.06 19.77
CA THR A 383 8.67 3.72 19.20
C THR A 383 10.07 3.11 18.99
N LEU A 384 11.04 3.91 18.52
CA LEU A 384 12.44 3.47 18.38
C LEU A 384 13.04 3.08 19.75
N LYS A 385 12.81 3.85 20.81
CA LYS A 385 13.26 3.51 22.15
C LYS A 385 12.66 2.19 22.64
N VAL A 386 11.39 1.92 22.32
CA VAL A 386 10.74 0.63 22.59
C VAL A 386 11.50 -0.50 21.89
N GLY A 387 11.77 -0.37 20.59
CA GLY A 387 12.53 -1.37 19.85
C GLY A 387 13.93 -1.62 20.41
N LEU A 388 14.64 -0.56 20.81
CA LEU A 388 15.97 -0.66 21.42
C LEU A 388 15.95 -1.27 22.83
N SER A 389 14.85 -1.13 23.57
CA SER A 389 14.69 -1.76 24.89
C SER A 389 14.22 -3.21 24.83
N HIS A 390 13.67 -3.64 23.67
CA HIS A 390 13.24 -5.02 23.41
C HIS A 390 13.90 -5.57 22.13
N PRO A 391 15.25 -5.66 22.06
CA PRO A 391 15.96 -5.80 20.79
C PRO A 391 15.79 -7.16 20.13
N LEU A 392 15.46 -8.23 20.83
CA LEU A 392 15.38 -9.57 20.27
C LEU A 392 14.02 -9.85 19.61
N THR A 393 12.95 -9.89 20.42
CA THR A 393 11.60 -10.27 19.99
C THR A 393 10.65 -9.08 19.82
N GLY A 394 11.10 -7.88 20.17
CA GLY A 394 10.19 -6.76 20.31
C GLY A 394 9.17 -6.97 21.43
N THR A 395 8.09 -6.23 21.35
CA THR A 395 6.97 -6.27 22.32
C THR A 395 5.83 -7.19 21.91
N GLY A 396 5.92 -7.81 20.73
CA GLY A 396 4.84 -8.56 20.12
C GLY A 396 3.99 -7.72 19.15
N ILE A 397 3.40 -8.40 18.17
CA ILE A 397 2.66 -7.75 17.08
C ILE A 397 1.43 -7.03 17.63
N TYR A 398 1.31 -5.74 17.33
CA TYR A 398 0.26 -4.83 17.82
C TYR A 398 0.19 -4.66 19.34
N MET A 399 1.31 -4.89 20.07
CA MET A 399 1.39 -4.74 21.53
C MET A 399 2.29 -3.58 21.97
N ALA A 400 2.81 -2.79 21.03
CA ALA A 400 3.77 -1.73 21.33
C ALA A 400 3.17 -0.50 22.05
N ASN A 401 1.87 -0.25 21.95
CA ASN A 401 1.22 0.99 22.38
C ASN A 401 1.50 1.38 23.84
N GLU A 402 1.34 0.45 24.77
CA GLU A 402 1.61 0.67 26.20
C GLU A 402 3.08 1.01 26.50
N TYR A 403 3.98 0.39 25.74
CA TYR A 403 5.41 0.67 25.86
C TYR A 403 5.76 2.03 25.27
N ILE A 404 5.12 2.43 24.15
CA ILE A 404 5.32 3.73 23.51
C ILE A 404 4.91 4.85 24.47
N GLU A 405 3.74 4.73 25.11
CA GLU A 405 3.26 5.72 26.07
C GLU A 405 4.26 5.98 27.20
N LYS A 406 4.87 4.91 27.73
CA LYS A 406 5.88 4.99 28.81
C LYS A 406 7.19 5.66 28.37
N GLN A 407 7.52 5.61 27.07
CA GLN A 407 8.72 6.24 26.50
C GLN A 407 8.53 7.70 26.08
N LEU A 408 7.29 8.20 26.08
CA LEU A 408 6.97 9.58 25.72
C LEU A 408 7.37 10.53 26.84
N PRO A 409 8.15 11.61 26.57
CA PRO A 409 8.40 12.68 27.52
C PRO A 409 7.10 13.35 27.96
N GLN A 410 7.00 13.76 29.22
CA GLN A 410 5.79 14.40 29.75
C GLN A 410 5.44 15.70 29.01
N GLU A 411 6.47 16.48 28.63
CA GLU A 411 6.33 17.71 27.86
C GLU A 411 5.71 17.49 26.46
N ASP A 412 5.86 16.30 25.90
CA ASP A 412 5.34 15.95 24.58
C ASP A 412 3.92 15.31 24.63
N LYS A 413 3.43 14.95 25.83
CA LYS A 413 2.08 14.40 26.03
C LYS A 413 1.01 15.50 25.92
N ARG A 414 0.98 16.21 24.77
CA ARG A 414 0.05 17.30 24.45
C ARG A 414 -0.41 17.26 23.00
N GLY A 415 -1.48 18.00 22.68
CA GLY A 415 -2.01 18.07 21.31
C GLY A 415 -2.50 16.72 20.81
N GLU A 416 -2.06 16.27 19.64
CA GLU A 416 -2.47 14.99 19.01
C GLU A 416 -2.04 13.78 19.84
N ILE A 417 -0.86 13.83 20.48
CA ILE A 417 -0.38 12.72 21.34
C ILE A 417 -1.30 12.56 22.55
N ALA A 418 -1.71 13.67 23.18
CA ALA A 418 -2.66 13.60 24.29
C ALA A 418 -4.01 13.01 23.87
N LEU A 419 -4.49 13.31 22.64
CA LEU A 419 -5.71 12.70 22.09
C LEU A 419 -5.55 11.20 21.91
N TRP A 420 -4.42 10.70 21.38
CA TRP A 420 -4.16 9.26 21.22
C TRP A 420 -4.13 8.55 22.58
N ILE A 421 -3.50 9.16 23.60
CA ILE A 421 -3.47 8.64 24.96
C ILE A 421 -4.90 8.61 25.55
N ASP A 422 -5.68 9.68 25.36
CA ASP A 422 -7.06 9.77 25.87
C ASP A 422 -7.96 8.71 25.22
N TYR A 423 -7.82 8.49 23.90
CA TYR A 423 -8.51 7.39 23.20
C TYR A 423 -8.06 6.02 23.71
N MET A 424 -6.77 5.81 23.95
CA MET A 424 -6.27 4.55 24.49
C MET A 424 -6.77 4.29 25.91
N ILE A 425 -6.93 5.33 26.74
CA ILE A 425 -7.54 5.21 28.07
C ILE A 425 -9.03 4.92 27.99
N LYS A 426 -9.76 5.57 27.06
CA LYS A 426 -11.22 5.42 26.92
C LYS A 426 -11.64 4.11 26.26
N GLU A 427 -10.97 3.74 25.18
CA GLU A 427 -11.34 2.60 24.34
C GLU A 427 -10.50 1.35 24.63
N GLY A 428 -9.43 1.49 25.41
CA GLY A 428 -8.46 0.45 25.72
C GLY A 428 -7.36 0.31 24.65
N PRO A 429 -6.18 -0.20 25.04
CA PRO A 429 -4.98 -0.29 24.18
C PRO A 429 -5.12 -1.30 23.03
N ILE A 430 -6.16 -2.14 23.06
CA ILE A 430 -6.46 -3.09 21.99
C ILE A 430 -7.22 -2.42 20.84
N GLN A 431 -8.10 -1.46 21.12
CA GLN A 431 -8.92 -0.79 20.11
C GLN A 431 -8.29 0.49 19.59
N SER A 432 -7.51 1.17 20.42
CA SER A 432 -6.90 2.44 20.11
C SER A 432 -5.43 2.44 20.50
N GLY A 433 -4.63 3.26 19.83
CA GLY A 433 -3.20 3.37 20.11
C GLY A 433 -2.52 4.41 19.22
N PHE A 434 -1.20 4.37 19.24
CA PHE A 434 -0.38 5.27 18.44
C PHE A 434 -0.36 4.82 16.98
N PRO A 435 -0.52 5.74 16.01
CA PRO A 435 -0.44 5.41 14.59
C PRO A 435 0.98 4.99 14.21
N ASP A 436 1.07 4.07 13.24
CA ASP A 436 2.33 3.73 12.59
C ASP A 436 2.82 4.93 11.78
N THR A 437 3.86 5.60 12.27
CA THR A 437 4.46 6.78 11.63
C THR A 437 5.76 6.47 10.90
N ASN A 438 6.32 5.28 11.10
CA ASN A 438 7.49 4.77 10.41
C ASN A 438 7.52 3.25 10.52
N HIS A 439 7.23 2.57 9.43
CA HIS A 439 7.03 1.13 9.44
C HIS A 439 8.28 0.33 9.86
N PHE A 440 9.48 0.78 9.49
CA PHE A 440 10.73 0.13 9.91
C PHE A 440 10.88 0.17 11.44
N VAL A 441 10.62 1.32 12.04
CA VAL A 441 10.71 1.47 13.50
C VAL A 441 9.62 0.66 14.20
N THR A 442 8.43 0.56 13.61
CA THR A 442 7.33 -0.26 14.14
C THR A 442 7.67 -1.75 14.09
N VAL A 443 8.21 -2.25 12.98
CA VAL A 443 8.67 -3.65 12.90
C VAL A 443 9.75 -3.93 13.94
N LEU A 444 10.71 -3.02 14.13
CA LEU A 444 11.74 -3.15 15.17
C LEU A 444 11.11 -3.19 16.57
N ALA A 445 10.13 -2.34 16.87
CA ALA A 445 9.47 -2.29 18.17
C ALA A 445 8.64 -3.56 18.46
N GLU A 446 7.97 -4.09 17.45
CA GLU A 446 7.05 -5.23 17.59
C GLU A 446 7.74 -6.59 17.44
N GLN A 447 8.80 -6.69 16.63
CA GLN A 447 9.43 -7.96 16.25
C GLN A 447 10.93 -8.01 16.49
N GLY A 448 11.50 -6.95 17.03
CA GLY A 448 12.94 -6.85 17.31
C GLY A 448 13.81 -6.80 16.06
N ILE A 449 15.13 -6.87 16.25
CA ILE A 449 16.12 -6.78 15.17
C ILE A 449 16.03 -7.97 14.18
N ILE A 450 15.63 -9.15 14.65
CA ILE A 450 15.47 -10.32 13.79
C ILE A 450 14.29 -10.12 12.84
N GLY A 451 13.15 -9.60 13.34
CA GLY A 451 12.00 -9.24 12.53
C GLY A 451 12.35 -8.18 11.50
N GLU A 452 13.10 -7.16 11.89
CA GLU A 452 13.56 -6.11 10.99
C GLU A 452 14.49 -6.65 9.89
N ILE A 453 15.44 -7.51 10.23
CA ILE A 453 16.31 -8.19 9.24
C ILE A 453 15.48 -9.03 8.28
N LEU A 454 14.51 -9.79 8.78
CA LEU A 454 13.62 -10.59 7.92
C LEU A 454 12.80 -9.67 6.99
N PHE A 455 12.26 -8.56 7.51
CA PHE A 455 11.51 -7.61 6.70
C PHE A 455 12.38 -6.97 5.60
N LEU A 456 13.60 -6.56 5.94
CA LEU A 456 14.52 -5.91 5.00
C LEU A 456 15.18 -6.86 3.99
N THR A 457 15.27 -8.16 4.30
CA THR A 457 16.00 -9.14 3.46
C THR A 457 15.53 -9.17 2.01
N PRO A 458 14.22 -9.25 1.66
CA PRO A 458 13.79 -9.24 0.27
C PRO A 458 14.06 -7.90 -0.43
N LEU A 459 13.93 -6.78 0.28
CA LEU A 459 14.20 -5.45 -0.27
C LEU A 459 15.69 -5.31 -0.60
N ALA A 460 16.56 -5.70 0.32
CA ALA A 460 18.00 -5.74 0.12
C ALA A 460 18.39 -6.71 -1.02
N THR A 461 17.71 -7.85 -1.12
CA THR A 461 17.95 -8.83 -2.20
C THR A 461 17.66 -8.21 -3.57
N VAL A 462 16.56 -7.45 -3.73
CA VAL A 462 16.28 -6.72 -4.97
C VAL A 462 17.42 -5.75 -5.29
N CYS A 463 17.87 -4.95 -4.33
CA CYS A 463 18.99 -4.01 -4.53
C CYS A 463 20.29 -4.71 -4.93
N ILE A 464 20.67 -5.79 -4.23
CA ILE A 464 21.88 -6.57 -4.52
C ILE A 464 21.82 -7.18 -5.92
N LEU A 465 20.68 -7.74 -6.31
CA LEU A 465 20.52 -8.34 -7.63
C LEU A 465 20.57 -7.31 -8.74
N LEU A 466 19.92 -6.16 -8.56
CA LEU A 466 19.99 -5.06 -9.52
C LEU A 466 21.41 -4.51 -9.65
N TYR A 467 22.15 -4.41 -8.56
CA TYR A 467 23.56 -4.03 -8.60
C TYR A 467 24.40 -5.04 -9.39
N ARG A 468 24.24 -6.35 -9.13
CA ARG A 468 24.94 -7.42 -9.85
C ARG A 468 24.57 -7.47 -11.33
N GLN A 469 23.31 -7.21 -11.66
CA GLN A 469 22.74 -7.26 -13.00
C GLN A 469 22.48 -5.86 -13.56
N ARG A 470 23.28 -4.85 -13.20
CA ARG A 470 23.06 -3.43 -13.53
C ARG A 470 22.79 -3.15 -15.01
N TYR A 471 23.24 -4.03 -15.90
CA TYR A 471 22.94 -3.93 -17.33
C TYR A 471 21.43 -4.01 -17.64
N ILE A 472 20.63 -4.63 -16.77
CA ILE A 472 19.18 -4.77 -16.95
C ILE A 472 18.46 -3.41 -16.79
N LEU A 473 19.07 -2.47 -16.06
CA LEU A 473 18.58 -1.09 -15.93
C LEU A 473 18.64 -0.30 -17.24
N LYS A 474 19.26 -0.83 -18.30
CA LYS A 474 19.11 -0.29 -19.66
C LYS A 474 17.68 -0.46 -20.19
N LYS A 475 16.92 -1.42 -19.66
CA LYS A 475 15.52 -1.63 -20.01
C LYS A 475 14.65 -0.67 -19.21
N MET A 476 13.93 0.16 -19.93
CA MET A 476 13.12 1.24 -19.38
C MET A 476 12.07 0.74 -18.38
N GLU A 477 11.46 -0.39 -18.68
CA GLU A 477 10.44 -1.02 -17.84
C GLU A 477 11.02 -1.41 -16.47
N VAL A 478 12.26 -1.93 -16.47
CA VAL A 478 12.95 -2.32 -15.24
C VAL A 478 13.32 -1.08 -14.42
N THR A 479 13.76 -0.03 -15.09
CA THR A 479 14.06 1.24 -14.44
C THR A 479 12.79 1.85 -13.83
N ALA A 480 11.68 1.82 -14.55
CA ALA A 480 10.40 2.29 -14.02
C ALA A 480 10.00 1.53 -12.74
N LEU A 481 10.09 0.19 -12.76
CA LEU A 481 9.83 -0.63 -11.56
C LEU A 481 10.81 -0.32 -10.42
N PHE A 482 12.08 -0.11 -10.72
CA PHE A 482 13.08 0.20 -9.70
C PHE A 482 12.87 1.59 -9.09
N VAL A 483 12.52 2.58 -9.90
CA VAL A 483 12.19 3.93 -9.43
C VAL A 483 10.98 3.88 -8.49
N SER A 484 9.88 3.20 -8.90
CA SER A 484 8.72 2.97 -8.02
C SER A 484 9.11 2.23 -6.73
N PHE A 485 9.97 1.21 -6.83
CA PHE A 485 10.44 0.44 -5.66
C PHE A 485 11.15 1.33 -4.64
N VAL A 486 12.04 2.21 -5.09
CA VAL A 486 12.75 3.15 -4.18
C VAL A 486 11.78 4.16 -3.59
N GLY A 487 10.91 4.78 -4.41
CA GLY A 487 9.91 5.73 -3.93
C GLY A 487 8.98 5.12 -2.87
N LEU A 488 8.46 3.91 -3.11
CA LEU A 488 7.59 3.21 -2.17
C LEU A 488 8.33 2.74 -0.91
N THR A 489 9.61 2.34 -1.02
CA THR A 489 10.42 2.02 0.15
C THR A 489 10.63 3.25 1.03
N MET A 490 10.84 4.42 0.42
CA MET A 490 10.93 5.68 1.17
C MET A 490 9.57 6.10 1.79
N ALA A 491 8.47 5.76 1.14
CA ALA A 491 7.13 6.03 1.69
C ALA A 491 6.88 5.30 3.02
N LEU A 492 7.49 4.13 3.25
CA LEU A 492 7.42 3.41 4.53
C LEU A 492 8.03 4.16 5.71
N CYS A 493 8.88 5.17 5.46
CA CYS A 493 9.36 6.08 6.51
C CYS A 493 8.28 7.04 7.02
N ALA A 494 7.12 7.11 6.39
CA ALA A 494 6.06 8.06 6.72
C ALA A 494 4.66 7.44 6.83
N ASN A 495 4.46 6.22 6.34
CA ASN A 495 3.17 5.54 6.34
C ASN A 495 3.35 4.02 6.18
N TYR A 496 2.36 3.24 6.63
CA TYR A 496 2.37 1.78 6.60
C TYR A 496 1.69 1.17 5.34
N ASP A 497 1.20 1.97 4.40
CA ASP A 497 0.55 1.45 3.19
C ASP A 497 1.58 0.83 2.24
N HIS A 498 1.87 -0.44 2.49
CA HIS A 498 3.00 -1.16 1.90
C HIS A 498 2.62 -2.10 0.74
N ILE A 499 1.33 -2.35 0.50
CA ILE A 499 0.91 -3.35 -0.51
C ILE A 499 1.47 -3.06 -1.90
N TRP A 500 1.55 -1.79 -2.27
CA TRP A 500 2.08 -1.34 -3.56
C TRP A 500 3.55 -1.72 -3.75
N LEU A 501 4.35 -1.60 -2.67
CA LEU A 501 5.75 -2.01 -2.66
C LEU A 501 5.89 -3.50 -2.96
N PHE A 502 5.03 -4.34 -2.38
CA PHE A 502 5.12 -5.79 -2.58
C PHE A 502 4.65 -6.23 -3.96
N VAL A 503 3.74 -5.50 -4.60
CA VAL A 503 3.40 -5.70 -6.03
C VAL A 503 4.64 -5.43 -6.91
N ILE A 504 5.31 -4.31 -6.71
CA ILE A 504 6.52 -3.94 -7.47
C ILE A 504 7.67 -4.91 -7.17
N THR A 505 7.84 -5.32 -5.92
CA THR A 505 8.86 -6.30 -5.50
C THR A 505 8.66 -7.63 -6.22
N GLY A 506 7.43 -8.14 -6.34
CA GLY A 506 7.13 -9.37 -7.07
C GLY A 506 7.47 -9.29 -8.56
N LEU A 507 7.16 -8.16 -9.21
CA LEU A 507 7.52 -7.91 -10.60
C LEU A 507 9.04 -7.79 -10.79
N LEU A 508 9.76 -7.16 -9.87
CA LEU A 508 11.22 -7.09 -9.89
C LEU A 508 11.86 -8.47 -9.72
N PHE A 509 11.36 -9.30 -8.80
CA PHE A 509 11.83 -10.68 -8.69
C PHE A 509 11.59 -11.48 -9.97
N SER A 510 10.46 -11.31 -10.65
CA SER A 510 10.21 -11.96 -11.95
C SER A 510 11.23 -11.56 -13.01
N THR A 511 11.71 -10.33 -12.95
CA THR A 511 12.70 -9.78 -13.87
C THR A 511 14.12 -10.27 -13.56
N LEU A 512 14.46 -10.37 -12.26
CA LEU A 512 15.81 -10.64 -11.77
C LEU A 512 16.10 -12.14 -11.64
N TYR A 513 15.06 -12.96 -11.45
CA TYR A 513 15.11 -14.41 -11.39
C TYR A 513 14.19 -15.07 -12.42
N PRO A 514 14.38 -14.78 -13.74
CA PRO A 514 13.54 -15.41 -14.74
C PRO A 514 13.76 -16.93 -14.73
N ARG A 515 12.69 -17.69 -14.88
CA ARG A 515 12.79 -19.13 -15.09
C ARG A 515 13.43 -19.37 -16.46
N ARG A 516 14.65 -19.93 -16.46
CA ARG A 516 15.30 -20.42 -17.68
C ARG A 516 14.76 -21.83 -17.92
N ASP A 517 14.08 -22.04 -19.02
CA ASP A 517 13.75 -23.39 -19.46
C ASP A 517 15.06 -24.09 -19.91
N ARG A 518 15.21 -25.39 -19.57
CA ARG A 518 16.45 -26.17 -19.83
C ARG A 518 16.85 -26.22 -21.31
N ASN A 519 15.97 -25.83 -22.21
CA ASN A 519 16.21 -25.86 -23.66
C ASN A 519 17.03 -24.68 -24.21
N ASP A 520 17.31 -23.65 -23.40
CA ASP A 520 18.11 -22.48 -23.83
C ASP A 520 19.63 -22.76 -23.84
N TYR A 521 20.07 -23.96 -23.48
CA TYR A 521 21.49 -24.32 -23.48
C TYR A 521 21.95 -25.01 -24.77
N ASN A 522 21.06 -25.24 -25.75
CA ASN A 522 21.37 -25.91 -27.02
C ASN A 522 21.23 -25.00 -28.24
N GLY A 523 21.39 -23.68 -28.07
CA GLY A 523 21.43 -22.72 -29.16
C GLY A 523 22.74 -21.91 -29.18
#